data_47e3ea83f68824df8677afdb746293ec
#
_entry.id   47e3ea83f68824df8677afdb746293ec
#
_cell.length_a   1.000
_cell.length_b   1.000
_cell.length_c   1.000
_cell.angle_alpha   90.00
_cell.angle_beta   90.00
_cell.angle_gamma   90.00
#
_symmetry.space_group_name_H-M   'P 1'
#
loop_
_entity.id
_entity.type
_entity.pdbx_description
1 polymer ?
#
loop_
_entity_poly.entity_id
_entity_poly.type
_entity_poly.pdbx_seq_one_letter_code
_entity_poly.pdbx_strand_id
1 'polypeptide(L)'
;MGLFDDFSKFLETRLEEFLRDNPQLELLVLEEKLRDQEEETLKLMTNLKREEKGLQDEILAIAREIQLWHSRIEKAKASGRLDLAEPAQEHEASLLRKGNQRWGQMEVLKERLKQTQQLQQQIQQRRKEVQVKVAQAQTTRAAASTTEQKWNSAGWNQIPNSTSSVGDLEHQFRRWEAEEELQELKRQMGR
;
A
#
# COMPACT_ATOMS: atom_id res chain seq x y z
N MET A 1 -5.35 -12.67 15.47
CA MET A 1 -4.33 -11.68 15.19
C MET A 1 -3.86 -11.94 13.78
N GLY A 2 -4.30 -11.09 12.86
CA GLY A 2 -4.13 -11.33 11.43
C GLY A 2 -2.91 -10.59 10.92
N LEU A 3 -2.23 -11.20 9.97
CA LEU A 3 -1.16 -10.58 9.14
C LEU A 3 -1.53 -9.15 8.66
N PHE A 4 -2.81 -8.83 8.63
CA PHE A 4 -3.38 -7.55 8.21
C PHE A 4 -3.31 -6.46 9.29
N ASP A 5 -3.47 -6.79 10.57
CA ASP A 5 -3.34 -5.84 11.68
C ASP A 5 -1.88 -5.41 11.88
N ASP A 6 -0.95 -6.36 11.74
CA ASP A 6 0.49 -6.08 11.83
C ASP A 6 0.98 -5.23 10.66
N PHE A 7 0.41 -5.43 9.47
CA PHE A 7 0.73 -4.64 8.28
C PHE A 7 0.18 -3.22 8.36
N SER A 8 -1.07 -3.04 8.81
CA SER A 8 -1.66 -1.71 8.99
C SER A 8 -0.91 -0.89 10.03
N LYS A 9 -0.56 -1.49 11.17
CA LYS A 9 0.27 -0.87 12.21
C LYS A 9 1.69 -0.56 11.72
N PHE A 10 2.30 -1.48 10.97
CA PHE A 10 3.61 -1.26 10.37
C PHE A 10 3.59 -0.06 9.41
N LEU A 11 2.55 0.06 8.57
CA LEU A 11 2.38 1.20 7.65
C LEU A 11 2.15 2.52 8.40
N GLU A 12 1.34 2.52 9.46
CA GLU A 12 1.09 3.73 10.26
C GLU A 12 2.34 4.18 11.01
N THR A 13 3.01 3.28 11.70
CA THR A 13 4.20 3.60 12.51
C THR A 13 5.38 4.00 11.64
N ARG A 14 5.60 3.31 10.51
CA ARG A 14 6.69 3.62 9.59
C ARG A 14 6.42 4.88 8.78
N LEU A 15 5.17 5.15 8.39
CA LEU A 15 4.84 6.36 7.62
C LEU A 15 5.12 7.64 8.43
N GLU A 16 4.89 7.63 9.73
CA GLU A 16 5.15 8.77 10.61
C GLU A 16 6.64 8.97 10.92
N GLU A 17 7.40 7.90 11.19
CA GLU A 17 8.84 7.96 11.39
C GLU A 17 9.60 8.37 10.12
N PHE A 18 9.18 7.85 8.99
CA PHE A 18 9.81 8.01 7.68
C PHE A 18 9.63 9.40 7.07
N LEU A 19 8.55 10.09 7.37
CA LEU A 19 8.33 11.49 6.92
C LEU A 19 9.30 12.49 7.57
N ARG A 20 10.11 12.06 8.54
CA ARG A 20 10.94 12.93 9.35
C ARG A 20 12.35 13.20 8.79
N ASP A 21 12.99 12.22 8.16
CA ASP A 21 14.43 12.34 7.82
C ASP A 21 14.76 12.40 6.30
N ASN A 22 14.00 11.73 5.42
CA ASN A 22 14.17 11.85 3.97
C ASN A 22 12.86 11.47 3.22
N PRO A 23 11.90 12.36 3.14
CA PRO A 23 10.53 12.01 2.77
C PRO A 23 10.35 11.49 1.34
N GLN A 24 11.28 11.76 0.43
CA GLN A 24 11.09 11.43 -1.00
C GLN A 24 11.52 10.02 -1.38
N LEU A 25 12.71 9.58 -0.95
CA LEU A 25 13.20 8.23 -1.25
C LEU A 25 12.33 7.16 -0.60
N GLU A 26 11.84 7.47 0.56
CA GLU A 26 11.03 6.58 1.38
C GLU A 26 9.61 6.45 0.85
N LEU A 27 9.01 7.55 0.38
CA LEU A 27 7.71 7.49 -0.32
C LEU A 27 7.78 6.66 -1.59
N LEU A 28 8.87 6.71 -2.35
CA LEU A 28 9.07 5.87 -3.53
C LEU A 28 9.22 4.40 -3.17
N VAL A 29 9.97 4.07 -2.11
CA VAL A 29 10.08 2.69 -1.60
C VAL A 29 8.74 2.17 -1.08
N LEU A 30 7.95 3.03 -0.43
CA LEU A 30 6.62 2.68 0.04
C LEU A 30 5.65 2.46 -1.14
N GLU A 31 5.71 3.29 -2.18
CA GLU A 31 4.93 3.11 -3.40
C GLU A 31 5.24 1.78 -4.08
N GLU A 32 6.52 1.41 -4.19
CA GLU A 32 6.95 0.13 -4.76
C GLU A 32 6.43 -1.05 -3.93
N LYS A 33 6.56 -1.00 -2.61
CA LYS A 33 6.02 -2.05 -1.73
C LYS A 33 4.50 -2.20 -1.84
N LEU A 34 3.77 -1.09 -1.90
CA LEU A 34 2.32 -1.13 -2.08
C LEU A 34 1.92 -1.69 -3.45
N ARG A 35 2.72 -1.44 -4.48
CA ARG A 35 2.53 -2.02 -5.81
C ARG A 35 2.74 -3.53 -5.80
N ASP A 36 3.81 -3.99 -5.18
CA ASP A 36 4.09 -5.43 -5.05
C ASP A 36 2.97 -6.15 -4.30
N GLN A 37 2.49 -5.55 -3.21
CA GLN A 37 1.38 -6.11 -2.44
C GLN A 37 0.04 -6.10 -3.20
N GLU A 38 -0.21 -5.08 -4.01
CA GLU A 38 -1.37 -5.06 -4.89
C GLU A 38 -1.30 -6.23 -5.89
N GLU A 39 -0.14 -6.47 -6.48
CA GLU A 39 0.07 -7.58 -7.41
C GLU A 39 -0.10 -8.94 -6.73
N GLU A 40 0.48 -9.14 -5.55
CA GLU A 40 0.31 -10.37 -4.77
C GLU A 40 -1.15 -10.61 -4.38
N THR A 41 -1.86 -9.56 -3.95
CA THR A 41 -3.28 -9.63 -3.59
C THR A 41 -4.15 -9.99 -4.80
N LEU A 42 -3.86 -9.45 -5.99
CA LEU A 42 -4.55 -9.80 -7.23
C LEU A 42 -4.30 -11.25 -7.64
N LYS A 43 -3.07 -11.75 -7.49
CA LYS A 43 -2.74 -13.17 -7.71
C LYS A 43 -3.51 -14.07 -6.74
N LEU A 44 -3.56 -13.71 -5.47
CA LEU A 44 -4.32 -14.43 -4.45
C LEU A 44 -5.81 -14.46 -4.79
N MET A 45 -6.41 -13.32 -5.16
CA MET A 45 -7.82 -13.25 -5.59
C MET A 45 -8.12 -14.16 -6.78
N THR A 46 -7.21 -14.20 -7.75
CA THR A 46 -7.37 -15.05 -8.94
C THR A 46 -7.35 -16.53 -8.56
N ASN A 47 -6.47 -16.92 -7.65
CA ASN A 47 -6.39 -18.30 -7.15
C ASN A 47 -7.66 -18.68 -6.37
N LEU A 48 -8.08 -17.81 -5.42
CA LEU A 48 -9.31 -18.06 -4.64
C LEU A 48 -10.56 -18.18 -5.53
N LYS A 49 -10.69 -17.35 -6.58
CA LYS A 49 -11.79 -17.48 -7.55
C LYS A 49 -11.74 -18.77 -8.34
N ARG A 50 -10.55 -19.26 -8.67
CA ARG A 50 -10.40 -20.58 -9.35
C ARG A 50 -10.81 -21.73 -8.43
N GLU A 51 -10.40 -21.68 -7.15
CA GLU A 51 -10.79 -22.66 -6.14
C GLU A 51 -12.31 -22.62 -5.89
N GLU A 52 -12.90 -21.43 -5.80
CA GLU A 52 -14.36 -21.26 -5.67
C GLU A 52 -15.10 -21.94 -6.80
N LYS A 53 -14.68 -21.69 -8.06
CA LYS A 53 -15.26 -22.35 -9.21
C LYS A 53 -15.12 -23.87 -9.16
N GLY A 54 -13.95 -24.38 -8.78
CA GLY A 54 -13.73 -25.81 -8.60
C GLY A 54 -14.66 -26.43 -7.58
N LEU A 55 -14.82 -25.79 -6.41
CA LEU A 55 -15.77 -26.25 -5.38
C LEU A 55 -17.23 -26.18 -5.86
N GLN A 56 -17.61 -25.15 -6.61
CA GLN A 56 -18.95 -25.07 -7.22
C GLN A 56 -19.23 -26.25 -8.16
N ASP A 57 -18.26 -26.56 -9.03
CA ASP A 57 -18.38 -27.66 -9.97
C ASP A 57 -18.47 -29.02 -9.25
N GLU A 58 -17.67 -29.20 -8.18
CA GLU A 58 -17.75 -30.41 -7.34
C GLU A 58 -19.11 -30.55 -6.62
N ILE A 59 -19.62 -29.47 -6.04
CA ILE A 59 -20.94 -29.45 -5.37
C ILE A 59 -22.05 -29.80 -6.36
N LEU A 60 -22.00 -29.23 -7.57
CA LEU A 60 -22.98 -29.52 -8.61
C LEU A 60 -22.89 -30.98 -9.06
N ALA A 61 -21.70 -31.57 -9.18
CA ALA A 61 -21.51 -32.97 -9.52
C ALA A 61 -22.12 -33.89 -8.44
N ILE A 62 -21.79 -33.62 -7.15
CA ILE A 62 -22.36 -34.36 -6.01
C ILE A 62 -23.89 -34.25 -5.99
N ALA A 63 -24.45 -33.05 -6.23
CA ALA A 63 -25.91 -32.88 -6.28
C ALA A 63 -26.58 -33.70 -7.38
N ARG A 64 -25.97 -33.81 -8.57
CA ARG A 64 -26.45 -34.66 -9.65
C ARG A 64 -26.39 -36.15 -9.30
N GLU A 65 -25.31 -36.57 -8.64
CA GLU A 65 -25.19 -37.97 -8.16
C GLU A 65 -26.25 -38.28 -7.10
N ILE A 66 -26.51 -37.39 -6.15
CA ILE A 66 -27.57 -37.56 -5.14
C ILE A 66 -28.93 -37.73 -5.84
N GLN A 67 -29.27 -36.89 -6.81
CA GLN A 67 -30.54 -37.00 -7.56
C GLN A 67 -30.64 -38.33 -8.28
N LEU A 68 -29.56 -38.81 -8.90
CA LEU A 68 -29.53 -40.10 -9.58
C LEU A 68 -29.75 -41.26 -8.60
N TRP A 69 -29.04 -41.27 -7.49
CA TRP A 69 -29.16 -42.30 -6.46
C TRP A 69 -30.53 -42.28 -5.80
N HIS A 70 -31.09 -41.12 -5.52
CA HIS A 70 -32.44 -40.96 -5.02
C HIS A 70 -33.48 -41.63 -5.94
N SER A 71 -33.42 -41.34 -7.25
CA SER A 71 -34.28 -41.99 -8.24
C SER A 71 -34.13 -43.53 -8.29
N ARG A 72 -32.90 -44.05 -8.13
CA ARG A 72 -32.62 -45.50 -8.08
C ARG A 72 -33.21 -46.13 -6.83
N ILE A 73 -33.07 -45.47 -5.66
CA ILE A 73 -33.63 -45.92 -4.40
C ILE A 73 -35.14 -46.02 -4.49
N GLU A 74 -35.82 -45.01 -5.03
CA GLU A 74 -37.27 -45.03 -5.20
C GLU A 74 -37.75 -46.16 -6.15
N LYS A 75 -37.04 -46.41 -7.26
CA LYS A 75 -37.30 -47.54 -8.15
C LYS A 75 -37.10 -48.88 -7.48
N ALA A 76 -36.03 -49.05 -6.69
CA ALA A 76 -35.77 -50.30 -5.98
C ALA A 76 -36.83 -50.57 -4.92
N LYS A 77 -37.25 -49.58 -4.16
CA LYS A 77 -38.33 -49.66 -3.17
C LYS A 77 -39.65 -50.05 -3.84
N ALA A 78 -40.02 -49.38 -4.94
CA ALA A 78 -41.24 -49.67 -5.71
C ALA A 78 -41.29 -51.09 -6.28
N SER A 79 -40.12 -51.67 -6.56
CA SER A 79 -39.96 -53.04 -7.05
C SER A 79 -39.78 -54.08 -5.93
N GLY A 80 -39.87 -53.69 -4.65
CA GLY A 80 -39.67 -54.56 -3.49
C GLY A 80 -38.23 -55.06 -3.31
N ARG A 81 -37.25 -54.46 -4.03
CA ARG A 81 -35.82 -54.83 -3.97
C ARG A 81 -35.11 -54.08 -2.84
N LEU A 82 -35.41 -54.44 -1.59
CA LEU A 82 -34.79 -53.85 -0.42
C LEU A 82 -33.29 -54.14 -0.35
N ASP A 83 -32.86 -55.29 -0.89
CA ASP A 83 -31.46 -55.67 -1.05
C ASP A 83 -30.63 -54.67 -1.84
N LEU A 84 -31.23 -53.91 -2.72
CA LEU A 84 -30.60 -52.83 -3.50
C LEU A 84 -30.87 -51.44 -2.91
N ALA A 85 -32.02 -51.26 -2.26
CA ALA A 85 -32.41 -49.98 -1.72
C ALA A 85 -31.56 -49.53 -0.51
N GLU A 86 -31.28 -50.48 0.42
CA GLU A 86 -30.50 -50.17 1.63
C GLU A 86 -29.07 -49.71 1.33
N PRO A 87 -28.23 -50.44 0.56
CA PRO A 87 -26.89 -50.00 0.24
C PRO A 87 -26.89 -48.69 -0.58
N ALA A 88 -27.92 -48.50 -1.44
CA ALA A 88 -28.06 -47.26 -2.21
C ALA A 88 -28.36 -46.04 -1.31
N GLN A 89 -29.16 -46.20 -0.24
CA GLN A 89 -29.42 -45.18 0.76
C GLN A 89 -28.15 -44.83 1.58
N GLU A 90 -27.35 -45.80 1.95
CA GLU A 90 -26.06 -45.56 2.63
C GLU A 90 -25.12 -44.75 1.72
N HIS A 91 -25.10 -45.08 0.43
CA HIS A 91 -24.31 -44.33 -0.54
C HIS A 91 -24.81 -42.90 -0.70
N GLU A 92 -26.12 -42.67 -0.83
CA GLU A 92 -26.72 -41.32 -0.86
C GLU A 92 -26.38 -40.53 0.40
N ALA A 93 -26.46 -41.14 1.59
CA ALA A 93 -26.09 -40.50 2.84
C ALA A 93 -24.58 -40.11 2.90
N SER A 94 -23.73 -40.94 2.27
CA SER A 94 -22.31 -40.62 2.13
C SER A 94 -22.09 -39.41 1.20
N LEU A 95 -22.79 -39.35 0.07
CA LEU A 95 -22.73 -38.20 -0.84
C LEU A 95 -23.24 -36.91 -0.19
N LEU A 96 -24.31 -36.98 0.59
CA LEU A 96 -24.83 -35.85 1.36
C LEU A 96 -23.79 -35.32 2.35
N ARG A 97 -23.10 -36.18 3.09
CA ARG A 97 -22.02 -35.78 3.99
C ARG A 97 -20.88 -35.11 3.24
N LYS A 98 -20.48 -35.68 2.09
CA LYS A 98 -19.44 -35.10 1.21
C LYS A 98 -19.88 -33.74 0.67
N GLY A 99 -21.11 -33.58 0.25
CA GLY A 99 -21.69 -32.33 -0.22
C GLY A 99 -21.67 -31.24 0.86
N ASN A 100 -22.09 -31.57 2.08
CA ASN A 100 -22.04 -30.66 3.22
C ASN A 100 -20.63 -30.22 3.57
N GLN A 101 -19.65 -31.11 3.50
CA GLN A 101 -18.25 -30.78 3.72
C GLN A 101 -17.73 -29.79 2.65
N ARG A 102 -18.05 -30.02 1.37
CA ARG A 102 -17.67 -29.12 0.28
C ARG A 102 -18.35 -27.77 0.42
N TRP A 103 -19.61 -27.75 0.82
CA TRP A 103 -20.34 -26.53 1.09
C TRP A 103 -19.68 -25.70 2.20
N GLY A 104 -19.30 -26.34 3.32
CA GLY A 104 -18.56 -25.66 4.39
C GLY A 104 -17.23 -25.08 3.92
N GLN A 105 -16.49 -25.79 3.07
CA GLN A 105 -15.26 -25.27 2.45
C GLN A 105 -15.55 -24.05 1.56
N MET A 106 -16.63 -24.07 0.82
CA MET A 106 -17.08 -22.95 -0.02
C MET A 106 -17.34 -21.69 0.82
N GLU A 107 -18.04 -21.82 1.95
CA GLU A 107 -18.34 -20.69 2.82
C GLU A 107 -17.05 -20.04 3.39
N VAL A 108 -16.09 -20.86 3.84
CA VAL A 108 -14.79 -20.36 4.30
C VAL A 108 -14.03 -19.66 3.16
N LEU A 109 -14.10 -20.22 1.95
CA LEU A 109 -13.44 -19.63 0.79
C LEU A 109 -14.04 -18.29 0.39
N LYS A 110 -15.36 -18.17 0.40
CA LYS A 110 -16.07 -16.91 0.13
C LYS A 110 -15.70 -15.83 1.13
N GLU A 111 -15.60 -16.18 2.41
CA GLU A 111 -15.18 -15.21 3.44
C GLU A 111 -13.74 -14.74 3.20
N ARG A 112 -12.82 -15.64 2.86
CA ARG A 112 -11.44 -15.27 2.47
C ARG A 112 -11.42 -14.36 1.25
N LEU A 113 -12.24 -14.65 0.26
CA LEU A 113 -12.34 -13.84 -0.96
C LEU A 113 -12.82 -12.43 -0.64
N LYS A 114 -13.82 -12.29 0.23
CA LYS A 114 -14.33 -11.00 0.71
C LYS A 114 -13.25 -10.20 1.46
N GLN A 115 -12.53 -10.85 2.38
CA GLN A 115 -11.43 -10.22 3.11
C GLN A 115 -10.31 -9.76 2.16
N THR A 116 -9.97 -10.59 1.18
CA THR A 116 -8.95 -10.24 0.18
C THR A 116 -9.39 -9.06 -0.70
N GLN A 117 -10.68 -8.97 -1.05
CA GLN A 117 -11.24 -7.80 -1.76
C GLN A 117 -11.15 -6.52 -0.93
N GLN A 118 -11.46 -6.60 0.35
CA GLN A 118 -11.32 -5.45 1.27
C GLN A 118 -9.87 -5.00 1.38
N LEU A 119 -8.94 -5.96 1.51
CA LEU A 119 -7.51 -5.65 1.53
C LEU A 119 -7.06 -4.95 0.24
N GLN A 120 -7.48 -5.45 -0.92
CA GLN A 120 -7.17 -4.83 -2.21
C GLN A 120 -7.63 -3.36 -2.25
N GLN A 121 -8.86 -3.08 -1.78
CA GLN A 121 -9.38 -1.71 -1.73
C GLN A 121 -8.53 -0.81 -0.81
N GLN A 122 -8.13 -1.33 0.35
CA GLN A 122 -7.26 -0.60 1.28
C GLN A 122 -5.89 -0.30 0.65
N ILE A 123 -5.27 -1.29 0.02
CA ILE A 123 -3.98 -1.09 -0.68
C ILE A 123 -4.11 -0.03 -1.77
N GLN A 124 -5.17 -0.07 -2.57
CA GLN A 124 -5.41 0.92 -3.62
C GLN A 124 -5.61 2.33 -3.06
N GLN A 125 -6.34 2.48 -1.95
CA GLN A 125 -6.50 3.77 -1.29
C GLN A 125 -5.16 4.31 -0.78
N ARG A 126 -4.40 3.48 -0.06
CA ARG A 126 -3.09 3.85 0.46
C ARG A 126 -2.10 4.21 -0.66
N ARG A 127 -2.13 3.46 -1.76
CA ARG A 127 -1.31 3.77 -2.93
C ARG A 127 -1.62 5.14 -3.51
N LYS A 128 -2.91 5.49 -3.65
CA LYS A 128 -3.33 6.83 -4.09
C LYS A 128 -2.85 7.93 -3.14
N GLU A 129 -2.97 7.73 -1.82
CA GLU A 129 -2.49 8.68 -0.82
C GLU A 129 -0.97 8.90 -0.93
N VAL A 130 -0.21 7.83 -1.09
CA VAL A 130 1.25 7.91 -1.28
C VAL A 130 1.59 8.63 -2.58
N GLN A 131 0.93 8.32 -3.69
CA GLN A 131 1.15 9.00 -4.97
C GLN A 131 0.90 10.51 -4.89
N VAL A 132 -0.16 10.92 -4.20
CA VAL A 132 -0.43 12.36 -3.97
C VAL A 132 0.69 13.00 -3.16
N LYS A 133 1.17 12.33 -2.11
CA LYS A 133 2.29 12.84 -1.30
C LYS A 133 3.61 12.91 -2.09
N VAL A 134 3.90 11.91 -2.93
CA VAL A 134 5.06 11.93 -3.84
C VAL A 134 4.96 13.12 -4.79
N ALA A 135 3.81 13.35 -5.43
CA ALA A 135 3.60 14.47 -6.33
C ALA A 135 3.75 15.83 -5.61
N GLN A 136 3.21 15.98 -4.40
CA GLN A 136 3.37 17.18 -3.58
C GLN A 136 4.83 17.43 -3.20
N ALA A 137 5.56 16.39 -2.80
CA ALA A 137 6.98 16.51 -2.46
C ALA A 137 7.83 16.92 -3.67
N GLN A 138 7.50 16.42 -4.87
CA GLN A 138 8.16 16.82 -6.11
C GLN A 138 7.87 18.28 -6.49
N THR A 139 6.62 18.73 -6.36
CA THR A 139 6.26 20.13 -6.66
C THR A 139 6.90 21.11 -5.68
N THR A 140 6.97 20.77 -4.41
CA THR A 140 7.63 21.62 -3.40
C THR A 140 9.14 21.77 -3.69
N ARG A 141 9.79 20.69 -4.12
CA ARG A 141 11.21 20.71 -4.51
C ARG A 141 11.44 21.50 -5.80
N ALA A 142 10.59 21.35 -6.80
CA ALA A 142 10.67 22.13 -8.04
C ALA A 142 10.48 23.63 -7.76
N ALA A 143 9.56 24.00 -6.87
CA ALA A 143 9.38 25.37 -6.43
C ALA A 143 10.60 25.91 -5.66
N ALA A 144 11.19 25.13 -4.77
CA ALA A 144 12.41 25.49 -4.05
C ALA A 144 13.61 25.68 -4.99
N SER A 145 13.82 24.75 -5.94
CA SER A 145 14.91 24.85 -6.91
C SER A 145 14.73 26.02 -7.89
N THR A 146 13.48 26.37 -8.23
CA THR A 146 13.18 27.53 -9.07
C THR A 146 13.44 28.83 -8.33
N THR A 147 13.24 28.84 -7.00
CA THR A 147 13.56 29.98 -6.15
C THR A 147 15.07 30.16 -5.99
N GLU A 148 15.83 29.08 -5.80
CA GLU A 148 17.30 29.13 -5.77
C GLU A 148 17.90 29.54 -7.12
N GLN A 149 17.37 29.06 -8.26
CA GLN A 149 17.79 29.51 -9.59
C GLN A 149 17.40 30.95 -9.86
N LYS A 150 16.25 31.44 -9.39
CA LYS A 150 15.91 32.87 -9.45
C LYS A 150 16.84 33.72 -8.59
N TRP A 151 17.27 33.23 -7.44
CA TRP A 151 18.28 33.94 -6.64
C TRP A 151 19.65 33.95 -7.31
N ASN A 152 20.06 32.86 -7.97
CA ASN A 152 21.34 32.79 -8.68
C ASN A 152 21.29 33.46 -10.08
N SER A 153 20.14 33.57 -10.73
CA SER A 153 20.00 34.19 -12.05
C SER A 153 19.46 35.63 -11.99
N ALA A 154 18.87 36.04 -10.89
CA ALA A 154 18.41 37.40 -10.68
C ALA A 154 19.57 38.28 -10.23
N GLY A 155 20.44 38.55 -11.18
CA GLY A 155 20.96 39.85 -11.15
C GLY A 155 22.26 40.13 -10.54
N TRP A 156 23.27 39.84 -11.27
CA TRP A 156 24.49 40.62 -11.13
C TRP A 156 24.51 41.86 -12.01
N ASN A 157 23.43 42.23 -12.72
CA ASN A 157 23.52 43.32 -13.68
C ASN A 157 22.40 44.39 -13.69
N GLN A 158 21.51 44.43 -12.68
CA GLN A 158 20.60 45.60 -12.56
C GLN A 158 20.02 45.68 -11.15
N ILE A 159 20.74 46.38 -10.24
CA ILE A 159 20.11 47.03 -9.08
C ILE A 159 20.45 48.46 -9.12
N PRO A 160 19.46 49.37 -9.26
CA PRO A 160 19.68 50.76 -8.91
C PRO A 160 19.85 50.85 -7.39
N ASN A 161 21.02 51.28 -7.00
CA ASN A 161 21.38 51.93 -5.76
C ASN A 161 20.29 51.97 -4.68
N SER A 162 20.29 50.98 -3.77
CA SER A 162 20.05 51.19 -2.32
C SER A 162 19.83 49.82 -1.66
N THR A 163 20.80 49.41 -0.96
CA THR A 163 20.87 48.64 0.31
C THR A 163 22.13 47.81 0.32
N SER A 164 23.02 48.22 1.20
CA SER A 164 24.28 47.57 1.51
C SER A 164 24.17 46.05 1.58
N SER A 165 24.80 45.37 0.62
CA SER A 165 25.00 43.92 0.71
C SER A 165 25.89 43.64 1.94
N VAL A 166 25.75 42.46 2.54
CA VAL A 166 26.57 42.02 3.67
C VAL A 166 28.07 42.16 3.36
N GLY A 167 28.48 42.03 2.11
CA GLY A 167 29.84 42.29 1.63
C GLY A 167 30.25 43.76 1.71
N ASP A 168 29.33 44.71 1.43
CA ASP A 168 29.58 46.14 1.60
C ASP A 168 29.67 46.54 3.08
N LEU A 169 28.85 45.93 3.92
CA LEU A 169 28.93 46.07 5.37
C LEU A 169 30.27 45.54 5.91
N GLU A 170 30.71 44.39 5.44
CA GLU A 170 32.01 43.81 5.85
C GLU A 170 33.18 44.66 5.39
N HIS A 171 33.12 45.25 4.19
CA HIS A 171 34.10 46.22 3.73
C HIS A 171 34.08 47.54 4.53
N GLN A 172 32.92 47.99 4.97
CA GLN A 172 32.78 49.16 5.83
C GLN A 172 33.31 48.87 7.23
N PHE A 173 33.05 47.72 7.81
CA PHE A 173 33.58 47.30 9.09
C PHE A 173 35.10 47.16 9.06
N ARG A 174 35.69 46.53 8.03
CA ARG A 174 37.16 46.44 7.89
C ARG A 174 37.82 47.80 7.73
N ARG A 175 37.20 48.76 7.05
CA ARG A 175 37.70 50.13 6.99
C ARG A 175 37.66 50.82 8.35
N TRP A 176 36.56 50.68 9.03
CA TRP A 176 36.39 51.26 10.35
C TRP A 176 37.38 50.67 11.39
N GLU A 177 37.53 49.37 11.41
CA GLU A 177 38.51 48.66 12.24
C GLU A 177 39.96 49.11 11.94
N ALA A 178 40.32 49.24 10.66
CA ALA A 178 41.63 49.70 10.25
C ALA A 178 41.88 51.18 10.64
N GLU A 179 40.83 52.03 10.56
CA GLU A 179 40.91 53.43 11.03
C GLU A 179 41.05 53.54 12.55
N GLU A 180 40.39 52.64 13.29
CA GLU A 180 40.48 52.56 14.74
C GLU A 180 41.88 52.09 15.21
N GLU A 181 42.41 51.03 14.58
CA GLU A 181 43.78 50.57 14.79
C GLU A 181 44.83 51.67 14.52
N LEU A 182 44.60 52.40 13.42
CA LEU A 182 45.50 53.51 13.04
C LEU A 182 45.44 54.69 14.03
N GLN A 183 44.28 54.96 14.60
CA GLN A 183 44.11 55.96 15.66
C GLN A 183 44.77 55.51 17.00
N GLU A 184 44.64 54.22 17.30
CA GLU A 184 45.27 53.70 18.53
C GLU A 184 46.80 53.66 18.44
N LEU A 185 47.33 53.28 17.25
CA LEU A 185 48.79 53.38 16.98
C LEU A 185 49.28 54.85 17.04
N LYS A 186 48.48 55.78 16.49
CA LYS A 186 48.82 57.22 16.61
C LYS A 186 48.82 57.70 18.05
N ARG A 187 47.93 57.24 18.92
CA ARG A 187 47.90 57.52 20.37
C ARG A 187 49.13 56.95 21.10
N GLN A 188 49.55 55.74 20.68
CA GLN A 188 50.72 55.07 21.25
C GLN A 188 52.05 55.73 20.84
N MET A 189 52.10 56.25 19.59
CA MET A 189 53.30 56.92 19.08
C MET A 189 53.41 58.44 19.44
N GLY A 190 52.34 59.03 19.93
CA GLY A 190 52.26 60.43 20.27
C GLY A 190 52.50 60.72 21.78
N ARG A 191 53.07 59.75 22.48
CA ARG A 191 53.48 59.90 23.87
C ARG A 191 54.98 59.95 24.02
#